data_a785f87fbcc052b9b90d217861e91000
#
_entry.id   a785f87fbcc052b9b90d217861e91000
#
_cell.length_a   1.000
_cell.length_b   1.000
_cell.length_c   1.000
_cell.angle_alpha   90.00
_cell.angle_beta   90.00
_cell.angle_gamma   90.00
#
_symmetry.space_group_name_H-M   'P 1'
#
loop_
_entity.id
_entity.type
_entity.pdbx_description
1 polymer ?
#
loop_
_entity_poly.entity_id
_entity_poly.type
_entity_poly.pdbx_seq_one_letter_code
_entity_poly.pdbx_strand_id
1 'polypeptide(L)'
;NMPFIANYLATPSMDIALLPDWEEKMVKMVDTTSTENVTSISGVPSWTLLLLRGILKKTGASTILEVWPNLEIYVHGGVNFEPYKHQFDEVLGRPIAYRETYNASEGFLGVQDEEGKDMLLALDYGIFYEFIPMSEYGSTSAKTKWLAEVAMGVTYAVVISTNAGLWRYLLGDTIIFTSKDPYRFKIVGRTKSFINAFGEEMMVNNAERAMSAVQKACNCAVSEFTAAPVYLEGDSKGRHQWLIEFYEMPDSIEQFTIELDKELQAVNSDYASKRKGNMVLELPEIVVSKPKTFYTWLKNWEKLGGQHKIPKLCNDRITIEQLLKINNE
;
A
#
# COMPACT_ATOMS: atom_id res chain seq x y z
N ASN A 1 -13.24 -18.57 11.88
CA ASN A 1 -13.33 -19.06 13.28
C ASN A 1 -11.94 -18.99 13.90
N MET A 2 -11.72 -18.02 14.79
CA MET A 2 -10.49 -18.00 15.59
C MET A 2 -10.48 -19.20 16.54
N PRO A 3 -9.34 -19.87 16.75
CA PRO A 3 -9.21 -20.88 17.77
C PRO A 3 -9.62 -20.30 19.13
N PHE A 4 -10.27 -21.12 19.98
CA PHE A 4 -10.77 -20.65 21.27
C PHE A 4 -9.70 -19.97 22.14
N ILE A 5 -8.47 -20.49 22.12
CA ILE A 5 -7.34 -19.93 22.87
C ILE A 5 -6.95 -18.51 22.36
N ALA A 6 -7.15 -18.22 21.09
CA ALA A 6 -6.81 -16.91 20.53
C ALA A 6 -7.68 -15.78 21.12
N ASN A 7 -8.90 -16.09 21.58
CA ASN A 7 -9.77 -15.09 22.23
C ASN A 7 -9.22 -14.61 23.58
N TYR A 8 -8.30 -15.37 24.20
CA TYR A 8 -7.64 -14.98 25.46
C TYR A 8 -6.31 -14.28 25.22
N LEU A 9 -5.75 -14.41 24.02
CA LEU A 9 -4.44 -13.85 23.67
C LEU A 9 -4.53 -12.63 22.77
N ALA A 10 -5.70 -12.39 22.16
CA ALA A 10 -5.90 -11.27 21.25
C ALA A 10 -6.58 -10.08 21.93
N THR A 11 -6.09 -8.90 21.64
CA THR A 11 -6.67 -7.61 22.04
C THR A 11 -6.83 -6.72 20.81
N PRO A 12 -7.86 -5.86 20.76
CA PRO A 12 -8.98 -5.77 21.68
C PRO A 12 -9.93 -6.98 21.57
N SER A 13 -10.90 -7.05 22.47
CA SER A 13 -11.95 -8.08 22.39
C SER A 13 -12.73 -7.99 21.08
N MET A 14 -13.36 -9.11 20.68
CA MET A 14 -14.14 -9.16 19.43
C MET A 14 -15.27 -8.13 19.38
N ASP A 15 -15.86 -7.77 20.53
CA ASP A 15 -16.91 -6.75 20.61
C ASP A 15 -16.40 -5.38 20.13
N ILE A 16 -15.16 -5.03 20.50
CA ILE A 16 -14.52 -3.80 20.03
C ILE A 16 -14.06 -3.96 18.58
N ALA A 17 -13.44 -5.11 18.26
CA ALA A 17 -12.91 -5.36 16.93
C ALA A 17 -13.98 -5.35 15.83
N LEU A 18 -15.23 -5.68 16.15
CA LEU A 18 -16.36 -5.73 15.24
C LEU A 18 -17.26 -4.50 15.27
N LEU A 19 -16.91 -3.46 16.03
CA LEU A 19 -17.68 -2.21 16.03
C LEU A 19 -17.81 -1.66 14.62
N PRO A 20 -19.01 -1.30 14.17
CA PRO A 20 -19.24 -0.74 12.84
C PRO A 20 -18.74 0.70 12.72
N ASP A 21 -18.86 1.50 13.80
CA ASP A 21 -18.36 2.86 13.82
C ASP A 21 -16.86 2.88 14.04
N TRP A 22 -16.13 3.43 13.07
CA TRP A 22 -14.67 3.44 13.09
C TRP A 22 -14.09 4.37 14.16
N GLU A 23 -14.70 5.51 14.41
CA GLU A 23 -14.20 6.49 15.38
C GLU A 23 -14.37 5.95 16.79
N GLU A 24 -15.55 5.40 17.12
CA GLU A 24 -15.81 4.72 18.39
C GLU A 24 -14.88 3.53 18.60
N LYS A 25 -14.70 2.72 17.54
CA LYS A 25 -13.78 1.57 17.56
C LYS A 25 -12.36 2.01 17.90
N MET A 26 -11.84 3.05 17.24
CA MET A 26 -10.47 3.53 17.45
C MET A 26 -10.28 4.03 18.89
N VAL A 27 -11.23 4.79 19.43
CA VAL A 27 -11.20 5.26 20.82
C VAL A 27 -11.12 4.07 21.79
N LYS A 28 -12.02 3.08 21.63
CA LYS A 28 -12.03 1.90 22.48
C LYS A 28 -10.78 1.02 22.34
N MET A 29 -10.24 0.91 21.13
CA MET A 29 -8.97 0.22 20.89
C MET A 29 -7.83 0.90 21.65
N VAL A 30 -7.69 2.22 21.53
CA VAL A 30 -6.68 3.00 22.25
C VAL A 30 -6.87 2.83 23.76
N ASP A 31 -8.12 2.90 24.25
CA ASP A 31 -8.42 2.79 25.68
C ASP A 31 -8.03 1.43 26.25
N THR A 32 -8.38 0.37 25.57
CA THR A 32 -8.11 -1.00 26.02
C THR A 32 -6.62 -1.35 25.89
N THR A 33 -6.06 -1.19 24.70
CA THR A 33 -4.71 -1.72 24.42
C THR A 33 -3.61 -0.92 25.10
N SER A 34 -3.83 0.36 25.43
CA SER A 34 -2.84 1.17 26.15
C SER A 34 -2.50 0.67 27.56
N THR A 35 -3.32 -0.21 28.13
CA THR A 35 -3.11 -0.78 29.49
C THR A 35 -2.69 -2.24 29.47
N GLU A 36 -2.54 -2.84 28.30
CA GLU A 36 -2.23 -4.26 28.14
C GLU A 36 -0.76 -4.50 27.76
N ASN A 37 -0.30 -5.72 28.00
CA ASN A 37 1.04 -6.16 27.61
C ASN A 37 1.01 -6.71 26.18
N VAL A 38 1.13 -5.83 25.19
CA VAL A 38 1.13 -6.19 23.77
C VAL A 38 2.53 -6.63 23.35
N THR A 39 2.63 -7.84 22.80
CA THR A 39 3.90 -8.44 22.32
C THR A 39 3.98 -8.48 20.79
N SER A 40 2.83 -8.44 20.11
CA SER A 40 2.75 -8.45 18.66
C SER A 40 1.59 -7.61 18.17
N ILE A 41 1.76 -6.99 17.01
CA ILE A 41 0.71 -6.24 16.31
C ILE A 41 0.51 -6.87 14.94
N SER A 42 -0.74 -6.92 14.48
CA SER A 42 -1.08 -7.27 13.10
C SER A 42 -2.07 -6.25 12.52
N GLY A 43 -1.76 -5.72 11.35
CA GLY A 43 -2.66 -4.76 10.71
C GLY A 43 -2.08 -4.07 9.49
N VAL A 44 -2.92 -3.25 8.85
CA VAL A 44 -2.52 -2.40 7.73
C VAL A 44 -1.73 -1.20 8.25
N PRO A 45 -0.58 -0.85 7.68
CA PRO A 45 0.32 0.20 8.19
C PRO A 45 -0.35 1.54 8.51
N SER A 46 -1.13 2.10 7.61
CA SER A 46 -1.79 3.39 7.83
C SER A 46 -2.71 3.40 9.06
N TRP A 47 -3.51 2.34 9.23
CA TRP A 47 -4.41 2.20 10.37
C TRP A 47 -3.69 1.91 11.68
N THR A 48 -2.64 1.11 11.60
CA THR A 48 -1.81 0.81 12.77
C THR A 48 -1.13 2.07 13.30
N LEU A 49 -0.56 2.91 12.43
CA LEU A 49 0.03 4.20 12.84
C LEU A 49 -0.98 5.12 13.54
N LEU A 50 -2.22 5.17 13.08
CA LEU A 50 -3.27 5.95 13.74
C LEU A 50 -3.51 5.46 15.17
N LEU A 51 -3.58 4.12 15.37
CA LEU A 51 -3.71 3.51 16.68
C LEU A 51 -2.52 3.87 17.58
N LEU A 52 -1.29 3.65 17.10
CA LEU A 52 -0.08 3.92 17.87
C LEU A 52 0.02 5.38 18.29
N ARG A 53 -0.25 6.31 17.40
CA ARG A 53 -0.28 7.75 17.72
C ARG A 53 -1.39 8.11 18.71
N GLY A 54 -2.55 7.45 18.60
CA GLY A 54 -3.65 7.59 19.57
C GLY A 54 -3.22 7.15 20.96
N ILE A 55 -2.49 6.06 21.08
CA ILE A 55 -1.95 5.56 22.35
C ILE A 55 -0.93 6.53 22.95
N LEU A 56 0.02 7.03 22.16
CA LEU A 56 1.00 8.02 22.62
C LEU A 56 0.32 9.28 23.12
N LYS A 57 -0.66 9.79 22.36
CA LYS A 57 -1.43 10.96 22.77
C LYS A 57 -2.18 10.74 24.09
N LYS A 58 -2.75 9.56 24.31
CA LYS A 58 -3.48 9.20 25.53
C LYS A 58 -2.56 9.05 26.74
N THR A 59 -1.46 8.34 26.55
CA THR A 59 -0.55 7.98 27.66
C THR A 59 0.45 9.09 28.00
N GLY A 60 0.72 10.00 27.08
CA GLY A 60 1.80 10.99 27.18
C GLY A 60 3.19 10.40 27.01
N ALA A 61 3.31 9.13 26.64
CA ALA A 61 4.59 8.47 26.38
C ALA A 61 5.24 9.03 25.10
N SER A 62 6.57 9.04 25.07
CA SER A 62 7.33 9.49 23.91
C SER A 62 7.39 8.44 22.81
N THR A 63 7.40 7.15 23.20
CA THR A 63 7.45 6.02 22.27
C THR A 63 6.51 4.90 22.69
N ILE A 64 6.11 4.07 21.74
CA ILE A 64 5.23 2.92 21.99
C ILE A 64 5.91 1.89 22.89
N LEU A 65 7.22 1.74 22.79
CA LEU A 65 7.95 0.78 23.64
C LEU A 65 8.05 1.21 25.13
N GLU A 66 7.69 2.46 25.45
CA GLU A 66 7.43 2.85 26.85
C GLU A 66 6.09 2.33 27.35
N VAL A 67 5.08 2.19 26.46
CA VAL A 67 3.76 1.65 26.78
C VAL A 67 3.75 0.12 26.66
N TRP A 68 4.35 -0.41 25.61
CA TRP A 68 4.45 -1.85 25.31
C TRP A 68 5.91 -2.34 25.27
N PRO A 69 6.56 -2.46 26.43
CA PRO A 69 7.99 -2.79 26.49
C PRO A 69 8.36 -4.15 25.90
N ASN A 70 7.38 -5.06 25.82
CA ASN A 70 7.54 -6.42 25.31
C ASN A 70 7.09 -6.58 23.84
N LEU A 71 6.85 -5.47 23.14
CA LEU A 71 6.50 -5.53 21.72
C LEU A 71 7.71 -5.95 20.88
N GLU A 72 7.59 -7.08 20.17
CA GLU A 72 8.68 -7.72 19.43
C GLU A 72 8.47 -7.72 17.92
N ILE A 73 7.20 -7.80 17.46
CA ILE A 73 6.90 -8.02 16.06
C ILE A 73 5.67 -7.24 15.59
N TYR A 74 5.78 -6.70 14.38
CA TYR A 74 4.66 -6.17 13.62
C TYR A 74 4.46 -6.97 12.34
N VAL A 75 3.30 -7.63 12.23
CA VAL A 75 2.86 -8.36 11.04
C VAL A 75 1.98 -7.43 10.21
N HIS A 76 2.41 -7.13 9.01
CA HIS A 76 1.70 -6.18 8.15
C HIS A 76 1.35 -6.78 6.80
N GLY A 77 0.47 -6.11 6.09
CA GLY A 77 0.09 -6.48 4.74
C GLY A 77 -0.89 -5.48 4.15
N GLY A 78 -1.29 -5.78 2.93
CA GLY A 78 -2.31 -5.02 2.27
C GLY A 78 -1.86 -3.76 1.55
N VAL A 79 -0.76 -3.15 1.95
CA VAL A 79 -0.06 -2.04 1.27
C VAL A 79 1.44 -2.24 1.42
N ASN A 80 2.23 -1.63 0.53
CA ASN A 80 3.67 -1.59 0.69
C ASN A 80 4.05 -0.90 2.00
N PHE A 81 4.90 -1.52 2.80
CA PHE A 81 5.32 -1.01 4.11
C PHE A 81 6.45 0.02 4.02
N GLU A 82 7.28 -0.05 2.99
CA GLU A 82 8.49 0.77 2.88
C GLU A 82 8.26 2.29 3.08
N PRO A 83 7.19 2.91 2.54
CA PRO A 83 6.90 4.32 2.80
C PRO A 83 6.54 4.65 4.25
N TYR A 84 6.11 3.66 5.02
CA TYR A 84 5.69 3.84 6.42
C TYR A 84 6.79 3.53 7.43
N LYS A 85 7.83 2.79 7.02
CA LYS A 85 8.84 2.23 7.92
C LYS A 85 9.49 3.28 8.82
N HIS A 86 9.91 4.41 8.26
CA HIS A 86 10.50 5.50 9.03
C HIS A 86 9.58 6.00 10.16
N GLN A 87 8.29 6.20 9.84
CA GLN A 87 7.29 6.64 10.82
C GLN A 87 7.05 5.60 11.92
N PHE A 88 7.13 4.30 11.58
CA PHE A 88 7.06 3.23 12.58
C PHE A 88 8.28 3.24 13.48
N ASP A 89 9.48 3.35 12.93
CA ASP A 89 10.73 3.36 13.71
C ASP A 89 10.74 4.56 14.69
N GLU A 90 10.24 5.71 14.27
CA GLU A 90 10.09 6.91 15.10
C GLU A 90 9.07 6.70 16.23
N VAL A 91 7.86 6.27 15.91
CA VAL A 91 6.76 6.06 16.87
C VAL A 91 7.10 4.94 17.86
N LEU A 92 7.79 3.90 17.41
CA LEU A 92 8.22 2.79 18.26
C LEU A 92 9.40 3.17 19.19
N GLY A 93 10.29 4.04 18.74
CA GLY A 93 11.51 4.46 19.44
C GLY A 93 12.74 3.57 19.18
N ARG A 94 12.55 2.35 18.68
CA ARG A 94 13.57 1.46 18.12
C ARG A 94 12.95 0.48 17.14
N PRO A 95 13.71 -0.05 16.17
CA PRO A 95 13.23 -1.10 15.28
C PRO A 95 12.80 -2.36 16.04
N ILE A 96 11.75 -3.01 15.56
CA ILE A 96 11.28 -4.34 15.94
C ILE A 96 11.26 -5.25 14.72
N ALA A 97 10.91 -6.52 14.85
CA ALA A 97 10.76 -7.40 13.70
C ALA A 97 9.52 -7.00 12.87
N TYR A 98 9.72 -6.75 11.58
CA TYR A 98 8.64 -6.53 10.61
C TYR A 98 8.46 -7.78 9.76
N ARG A 99 7.21 -8.21 9.55
CA ARG A 99 6.87 -9.39 8.72
C ARG A 99 5.71 -9.05 7.80
N GLU A 100 5.94 -9.18 6.51
CA GLU A 100 4.92 -8.97 5.49
C GLU A 100 4.09 -10.23 5.27
N THR A 101 2.78 -10.05 5.06
CA THR A 101 1.87 -11.12 4.69
C THR A 101 1.01 -10.73 3.50
N TYR A 102 0.74 -11.70 2.64
CA TYR A 102 -0.26 -11.58 1.59
C TYR A 102 -1.49 -12.40 1.96
N ASN A 103 -2.36 -11.75 2.72
CA ASN A 103 -3.64 -12.29 3.15
C ASN A 103 -4.76 -11.56 2.39
N ALA A 104 -5.44 -12.26 1.50
CA ALA A 104 -6.60 -11.79 0.77
C ALA A 104 -7.87 -12.50 1.26
N SER A 105 -9.06 -11.96 0.94
CA SER A 105 -10.33 -12.62 1.26
C SER A 105 -10.44 -13.99 0.59
N GLU A 106 -9.78 -14.14 -0.54
CA GLU A 106 -9.74 -15.34 -1.38
C GLU A 106 -8.79 -16.42 -0.85
N GLY A 107 -7.83 -16.06 -0.01
CA GLY A 107 -6.88 -17.00 0.58
C GLY A 107 -5.63 -16.34 1.14
N PHE A 108 -4.88 -17.14 1.92
CA PHE A 108 -3.55 -16.75 2.40
C PHE A 108 -2.50 -17.21 1.38
N LEU A 109 -1.83 -16.25 0.74
CA LEU A 109 -0.98 -16.51 -0.43
C LEU A 109 0.50 -16.45 -0.13
N GLY A 110 0.91 -15.71 0.89
CA GLY A 110 2.34 -15.61 1.20
C GLY A 110 2.64 -14.97 2.54
N VAL A 111 3.86 -15.23 3.01
CA VAL A 111 4.39 -14.70 4.27
C VAL A 111 5.89 -14.47 4.16
N GLN A 112 6.36 -13.40 4.74
CA GLN A 112 7.78 -13.18 4.96
C GLN A 112 8.24 -14.00 6.17
N ASP A 113 8.79 -15.14 5.91
CA ASP A 113 9.29 -16.11 6.94
C ASP A 113 10.67 -15.72 7.47
N GLU A 114 11.52 -15.10 6.63
CA GLU A 114 12.87 -14.67 6.96
C GLU A 114 13.02 -13.16 6.84
N GLU A 115 13.77 -12.55 7.75
CA GLU A 115 14.08 -11.13 7.71
C GLU A 115 14.93 -10.77 6.48
N GLY A 116 14.57 -9.67 5.81
CA GLY A 116 15.26 -9.23 4.60
C GLY A 116 15.00 -10.06 3.36
N LYS A 117 14.21 -11.14 3.45
CA LYS A 117 13.74 -11.91 2.30
C LYS A 117 12.36 -11.45 1.87
N ASP A 118 12.03 -11.69 0.61
CA ASP A 118 10.68 -11.48 0.10
C ASP A 118 9.73 -12.60 0.54
N MET A 119 8.42 -12.37 0.42
CA MET A 119 7.41 -13.33 0.85
C MET A 119 7.58 -14.69 0.18
N LEU A 120 7.52 -15.73 0.99
CA LEU A 120 7.43 -17.12 0.56
C LEU A 120 6.02 -17.38 0.02
N LEU A 121 5.90 -18.01 -1.16
CA LEU A 121 4.61 -18.40 -1.71
C LEU A 121 4.06 -19.62 -0.97
N ALA A 122 2.81 -19.52 -0.48
CA ALA A 122 2.13 -20.61 0.22
C ALA A 122 1.62 -21.66 -0.78
N LEU A 123 2.31 -22.79 -0.90
CA LEU A 123 2.01 -23.83 -1.89
C LEU A 123 1.14 -24.98 -1.35
N ASP A 124 1.04 -25.11 -0.03
CA ASP A 124 0.41 -26.24 0.67
C ASP A 124 -0.98 -25.90 1.26
N TYR A 125 -1.53 -24.73 0.95
CA TYR A 125 -2.83 -24.26 1.46
C TYR A 125 -4.02 -24.57 0.55
N GLY A 126 -3.85 -25.51 -0.40
CA GLY A 126 -4.92 -25.95 -1.30
C GLY A 126 -5.28 -24.93 -2.36
N ILE A 127 -4.33 -24.07 -2.72
CA ILE A 127 -4.46 -23.06 -3.78
C ILE A 127 -3.64 -23.50 -4.98
N PHE A 128 -4.28 -23.60 -6.14
CA PHE A 128 -3.60 -23.77 -7.42
C PHE A 128 -3.39 -22.43 -8.08
N TYR A 129 -2.14 -22.12 -8.43
CA TYR A 129 -1.71 -20.84 -8.97
C TYR A 129 -1.47 -20.89 -10.47
N GLU A 130 -2.00 -19.89 -11.17
CA GLU A 130 -1.66 -19.57 -12.56
C GLU A 130 -1.26 -18.09 -12.63
N PHE A 131 -0.42 -17.74 -13.61
CA PHE A 131 0.17 -16.42 -13.74
C PHE A 131 0.02 -15.92 -15.17
N ILE A 132 -0.55 -14.71 -15.35
CA ILE A 132 -0.63 -14.05 -16.66
C ILE A 132 0.46 -12.98 -16.72
N PRO A 133 1.43 -13.09 -17.66
CA PRO A 133 2.38 -12.00 -17.87
C PRO A 133 1.64 -10.69 -18.16
N MET A 134 2.03 -9.60 -17.50
CA MET A 134 1.34 -8.30 -17.70
C MET A 134 1.45 -7.81 -19.15
N SER A 135 2.46 -8.19 -19.90
CA SER A 135 2.58 -7.94 -21.33
C SER A 135 1.49 -8.60 -22.18
N GLU A 136 0.85 -9.66 -21.67
CA GLU A 136 -0.25 -10.37 -22.33
C GLU A 136 -1.61 -10.07 -21.68
N TYR A 137 -1.63 -9.33 -20.56
CA TYR A 137 -2.84 -9.06 -19.79
C TYR A 137 -3.88 -8.28 -20.63
N GLY A 138 -5.13 -8.75 -20.60
CA GLY A 138 -6.21 -8.16 -21.41
C GLY A 138 -6.26 -8.64 -22.86
N SER A 139 -5.27 -9.41 -23.33
CA SER A 139 -5.33 -10.04 -24.64
C SER A 139 -6.26 -11.26 -24.63
N THR A 140 -7.04 -11.44 -25.69
CA THR A 140 -7.88 -12.64 -25.88
C THR A 140 -7.08 -13.92 -26.06
N SER A 141 -5.80 -13.80 -26.38
CA SER A 141 -4.84 -14.93 -26.56
C SER A 141 -3.89 -15.10 -25.38
N ALA A 142 -4.07 -14.34 -24.28
CA ALA A 142 -3.24 -14.45 -23.09
C ALA A 142 -3.20 -15.90 -22.56
N LYS A 143 -1.98 -16.43 -22.41
CA LYS A 143 -1.76 -17.75 -21.84
C LYS A 143 -1.30 -17.64 -20.41
N THR A 144 -1.96 -18.38 -19.52
CA THR A 144 -1.45 -18.52 -18.17
C THR A 144 -0.18 -19.35 -18.15
N LYS A 145 0.71 -19.01 -17.22
CA LYS A 145 1.92 -19.75 -16.88
C LYS A 145 1.68 -20.53 -15.60
N TRP A 146 2.20 -21.73 -15.53
CA TRP A 146 2.25 -22.50 -14.29
C TRP A 146 3.47 -22.04 -13.46
N LEU A 147 3.49 -22.42 -12.21
CA LEU A 147 4.56 -22.03 -11.30
C LEU A 147 5.97 -22.39 -11.82
N ALA A 148 6.13 -23.57 -12.43
CA ALA A 148 7.41 -23.97 -13.02
C ALA A 148 7.87 -23.11 -14.21
N GLU A 149 6.93 -22.44 -14.90
CA GLU A 149 7.16 -21.66 -16.12
C GLU A 149 7.40 -20.17 -15.85
N VAL A 150 7.21 -19.70 -14.60
CA VAL A 150 7.43 -18.30 -14.28
C VAL A 150 8.90 -17.91 -14.39
N ALA A 151 9.16 -16.70 -14.78
CA ALA A 151 10.49 -16.10 -14.85
C ALA A 151 10.65 -15.05 -13.76
N MET A 152 11.87 -14.91 -13.22
CA MET A 152 12.17 -13.84 -12.27
C MET A 152 12.16 -12.48 -12.97
N GLY A 153 11.73 -11.44 -12.26
CA GLY A 153 11.70 -10.07 -12.76
C GLY A 153 10.55 -9.76 -13.73
N VAL A 154 9.75 -10.75 -14.11
CA VAL A 154 8.54 -10.54 -14.91
C VAL A 154 7.34 -10.24 -14.01
N THR A 155 6.56 -9.24 -14.36
CA THR A 155 5.32 -8.91 -13.64
C THR A 155 4.19 -9.80 -14.12
N TYR A 156 3.50 -10.42 -13.17
CA TYR A 156 2.38 -11.32 -13.43
C TYR A 156 1.12 -10.89 -12.70
N ALA A 157 -0.02 -10.96 -13.37
CA ALA A 157 -1.33 -10.99 -12.71
C ALA A 157 -1.57 -12.39 -12.14
N VAL A 158 -2.07 -12.45 -10.91
CA VAL A 158 -2.28 -13.71 -10.19
C VAL A 158 -3.69 -14.24 -10.44
N VAL A 159 -3.76 -15.50 -10.84
CA VAL A 159 -5.00 -16.27 -11.01
C VAL A 159 -4.95 -17.44 -10.06
N ILE A 160 -6.03 -17.69 -9.32
CA ILE A 160 -6.09 -18.78 -8.35
C ILE A 160 -7.31 -19.69 -8.58
N SER A 161 -7.13 -20.97 -8.28
CA SER A 161 -8.22 -21.89 -8.06
C SER A 161 -8.09 -22.47 -6.65
N THR A 162 -9.19 -22.51 -5.90
CA THR A 162 -9.17 -22.91 -4.49
C THR A 162 -10.16 -24.04 -4.22
N ASN A 163 -9.91 -24.81 -3.18
CA ASN A 163 -10.83 -25.82 -2.68
C ASN A 163 -12.12 -25.22 -2.07
N ALA A 164 -12.15 -23.89 -1.83
CA ALA A 164 -13.33 -23.15 -1.39
C ALA A 164 -14.28 -22.76 -2.54
N GLY A 165 -13.98 -23.14 -3.78
CA GLY A 165 -14.90 -22.99 -4.93
C GLY A 165 -14.55 -21.84 -5.88
N LEU A 166 -13.42 -21.18 -5.74
CA LEU A 166 -12.93 -20.25 -6.76
C LEU A 166 -12.26 -21.06 -7.88
N TRP A 167 -12.65 -20.77 -9.11
CA TRP A 167 -12.09 -21.40 -10.30
C TRP A 167 -11.51 -20.37 -11.23
N ARG A 168 -10.18 -20.40 -11.44
CA ARG A 168 -9.43 -19.47 -12.29
C ARG A 168 -9.79 -18.00 -12.01
N TYR A 169 -9.90 -17.68 -10.74
CA TYR A 169 -10.27 -16.35 -10.25
C TYR A 169 -9.09 -15.40 -10.39
N LEU A 170 -9.30 -14.28 -11.09
CA LEU A 170 -8.31 -13.23 -11.22
C LEU A 170 -8.32 -12.35 -9.96
N LEU A 171 -7.27 -12.44 -9.15
CA LEU A 171 -7.14 -11.70 -7.88
C LEU A 171 -7.14 -10.17 -8.06
N GLY A 172 -6.66 -9.71 -9.21
CA GLY A 172 -6.48 -8.29 -9.48
C GLY A 172 -5.20 -7.71 -8.91
N ASP A 173 -4.35 -8.52 -8.28
CA ASP A 173 -3.03 -8.14 -7.81
C ASP A 173 -1.95 -8.59 -8.79
N THR A 174 -0.83 -7.85 -8.81
CA THR A 174 0.33 -8.18 -9.62
C THR A 174 1.54 -8.44 -8.74
N ILE A 175 2.33 -9.46 -9.13
CA ILE A 175 3.52 -9.89 -8.41
C ILE A 175 4.72 -10.02 -9.34
N ILE A 176 5.92 -9.98 -8.76
CA ILE A 176 7.17 -10.35 -9.41
C ILE A 176 7.85 -11.44 -8.57
N PHE A 177 8.29 -12.52 -9.22
CA PHE A 177 9.11 -13.54 -8.57
C PHE A 177 10.54 -13.05 -8.41
N THR A 178 11.07 -13.21 -7.19
CA THR A 178 12.45 -12.84 -6.84
C THR A 178 13.33 -14.04 -6.52
N SER A 179 12.73 -15.23 -6.33
CA SER A 179 13.39 -16.52 -6.20
C SER A 179 12.47 -17.64 -6.70
N LYS A 180 13.06 -18.73 -7.16
CA LYS A 180 12.34 -19.97 -7.55
C LYS A 180 12.66 -21.15 -6.64
N ASP A 181 13.63 -21.02 -5.75
CA ASP A 181 14.01 -22.06 -4.78
C ASP A 181 14.42 -21.43 -3.44
N PRO A 182 13.49 -21.34 -2.48
CA PRO A 182 12.04 -21.51 -2.62
C PRO A 182 11.41 -20.38 -3.45
N TYR A 183 10.15 -20.56 -3.88
CA TYR A 183 9.42 -19.51 -4.60
C TYR A 183 9.13 -18.31 -3.70
N ARG A 184 9.79 -17.19 -3.99
CA ARG A 184 9.59 -15.91 -3.31
C ARG A 184 9.13 -14.85 -4.29
N PHE A 185 8.31 -13.93 -3.79
CA PHE A 185 7.72 -12.89 -4.63
C PHE A 185 7.49 -11.58 -3.85
N LYS A 186 7.32 -10.51 -4.61
CA LYS A 186 6.82 -9.21 -4.14
C LYS A 186 5.50 -8.89 -4.81
N ILE A 187 4.57 -8.26 -4.07
CA ILE A 187 3.44 -7.58 -4.68
C ILE A 187 3.96 -6.25 -5.25
N VAL A 188 3.62 -5.99 -6.51
CA VAL A 188 4.10 -4.78 -7.20
C VAL A 188 2.98 -3.84 -7.62
N GLY A 189 1.72 -4.24 -7.43
CA GLY A 189 0.57 -3.40 -7.70
C GLY A 189 -0.70 -4.20 -7.93
N ARG A 190 -1.61 -3.58 -8.66
CA ARG A 190 -2.89 -4.18 -9.06
C ARG A 190 -3.08 -4.06 -10.56
N THR A 191 -3.82 -5.01 -11.14
CA THR A 191 -4.13 -5.02 -12.59
C THR A 191 -4.95 -3.80 -13.04
N LYS A 192 -5.60 -3.09 -12.10
CA LYS A 192 -6.42 -1.89 -12.33
C LYS A 192 -5.85 -0.63 -11.69
N SER A 193 -4.69 -0.71 -11.02
CA SER A 193 -4.06 0.45 -10.35
C SER A 193 -2.72 0.74 -11.03
N PHE A 194 -2.81 1.44 -12.14
CA PHE A 194 -1.66 1.90 -12.93
C PHE A 194 -2.07 3.16 -13.68
N ILE A 195 -1.10 3.93 -14.16
CA ILE A 195 -1.31 5.00 -15.14
C ILE A 195 -0.56 4.62 -16.40
N ASN A 196 -1.28 4.54 -17.50
CA ASN A 196 -0.72 4.32 -18.83
C ASN A 196 -1.44 5.22 -19.87
N ALA A 197 -1.69 6.47 -19.50
CA ALA A 197 -2.41 7.42 -20.35
C ALA A 197 -1.58 7.90 -21.53
N PHE A 198 -0.25 7.83 -21.43
CA PHE A 198 0.73 8.33 -22.41
C PHE A 198 1.73 7.26 -22.84
N GLY A 199 1.53 5.98 -22.43
CA GLY A 199 2.44 4.88 -22.69
C GLY A 199 3.59 4.78 -21.69
N GLU A 200 3.40 5.31 -20.47
CA GLU A 200 4.39 5.33 -19.39
C GLU A 200 4.35 4.10 -18.48
N GLU A 201 3.35 3.25 -18.60
CA GLU A 201 3.17 2.02 -17.81
C GLU A 201 3.55 2.15 -16.32
N MET A 202 3.12 3.24 -15.69
CA MET A 202 3.42 3.56 -14.29
C MET A 202 2.65 2.63 -13.36
N MET A 203 3.35 1.72 -12.71
CA MET A 203 2.79 0.81 -11.71
C MET A 203 2.87 1.42 -10.30
N VAL A 204 2.00 0.95 -9.38
CA VAL A 204 2.00 1.43 -7.98
C VAL A 204 3.38 1.31 -7.34
N ASN A 205 4.09 0.21 -7.57
CA ASN A 205 5.45 0.03 -7.05
C ASN A 205 6.43 1.14 -7.52
N ASN A 206 6.30 1.62 -8.77
CA ASN A 206 7.12 2.75 -9.23
C ASN A 206 6.82 4.01 -8.40
N ALA A 207 5.53 4.33 -8.24
CA ALA A 207 5.06 5.48 -7.47
C ALA A 207 5.51 5.40 -5.99
N GLU A 208 5.36 4.25 -5.34
CA GLU A 208 5.72 4.05 -3.94
C GLU A 208 7.24 4.12 -3.72
N ARG A 209 8.05 3.55 -4.63
CA ARG A 209 9.51 3.66 -4.56
C ARG A 209 9.97 5.11 -4.73
N ALA A 210 9.42 5.81 -5.72
CA ALA A 210 9.73 7.23 -5.93
C ALA A 210 9.30 8.05 -4.71
N MET A 211 8.11 7.81 -4.18
CA MET A 211 7.60 8.51 -2.98
C MET A 211 8.48 8.25 -1.75
N SER A 212 8.94 7.02 -1.54
CA SER A 212 9.87 6.71 -0.44
C SER A 212 11.21 7.44 -0.59
N ALA A 213 11.75 7.54 -1.80
CA ALA A 213 13.01 8.22 -2.06
C ALA A 213 12.88 9.74 -1.86
N VAL A 214 11.80 10.35 -2.38
CA VAL A 214 11.59 11.81 -2.27
C VAL A 214 11.32 12.24 -0.83
N GLN A 215 10.62 11.44 -0.03
CA GLN A 215 10.45 11.73 1.40
C GLN A 215 11.79 11.87 2.13
N LYS A 216 12.74 10.97 1.83
CA LYS A 216 14.10 11.02 2.39
C LYS A 216 14.89 12.24 1.90
N ALA A 217 14.79 12.54 0.60
CA ALA A 217 15.52 13.65 -0.01
C ALA A 217 15.03 15.03 0.47
N CYS A 218 13.72 15.16 0.69
CA CYS A 218 13.07 16.42 1.09
C CYS A 218 12.77 16.51 2.59
N ASN A 219 13.23 15.53 3.39
CA ASN A 219 13.02 15.46 4.84
C ASN A 219 11.56 15.73 5.22
N CYS A 220 10.64 14.98 4.62
CA CYS A 220 9.20 15.10 4.82
C CYS A 220 8.55 13.73 5.01
N ALA A 221 7.28 13.71 5.47
CA ALA A 221 6.52 12.47 5.65
C ALA A 221 5.14 12.60 4.99
N VAL A 222 4.82 11.62 4.13
CA VAL A 222 3.54 11.52 3.43
C VAL A 222 2.63 10.55 4.17
N SER A 223 1.42 10.99 4.51
CA SER A 223 0.39 10.13 5.11
C SER A 223 -0.33 9.29 4.06
N GLU A 224 -0.72 9.93 2.95
CA GLU A 224 -1.49 9.29 1.89
C GLU A 224 -1.28 10.02 0.56
N PHE A 225 -1.43 9.29 -0.55
CA PHE A 225 -1.42 9.90 -1.87
C PHE A 225 -2.27 9.12 -2.88
N THR A 226 -2.69 9.81 -3.92
CA THR A 226 -3.22 9.24 -5.15
C THR A 226 -2.75 10.06 -6.35
N ALA A 227 -2.65 9.43 -7.49
CA ALA A 227 -2.32 10.12 -8.73
C ALA A 227 -3.21 9.65 -9.89
N ALA A 228 -3.50 10.58 -10.80
CA ALA A 228 -4.23 10.32 -12.03
C ALA A 228 -3.70 11.19 -13.16
N PRO A 229 -3.90 10.79 -14.43
CA PRO A 229 -3.45 11.58 -15.56
C PRO A 229 -4.30 12.85 -15.72
N VAL A 230 -3.66 13.92 -16.17
CA VAL A 230 -4.30 15.10 -16.79
C VAL A 230 -4.02 14.98 -18.28
N TYR A 231 -5.09 14.78 -19.05
CA TYR A 231 -4.97 14.57 -20.47
C TYR A 231 -4.69 15.88 -21.21
N LEU A 232 -4.18 15.74 -22.43
CA LEU A 232 -3.90 16.83 -23.34
C LEU A 232 -5.20 17.55 -23.73
N GLU A 233 -5.20 18.88 -23.61
CA GLU A 233 -6.26 19.73 -24.17
C GLU A 233 -5.60 20.79 -25.04
N GLY A 234 -5.92 20.78 -26.35
CA GLY A 234 -5.33 21.68 -27.33
C GLY A 234 -3.80 21.45 -27.44
N ASP A 235 -3.03 22.52 -27.30
CA ASP A 235 -1.56 22.50 -27.37
C ASP A 235 -0.89 22.13 -26.02
N SER A 236 -1.68 21.85 -24.96
CA SER A 236 -1.13 21.45 -23.67
C SER A 236 -0.61 20.02 -23.72
N LYS A 237 0.42 19.73 -22.92
CA LYS A 237 0.99 18.40 -22.78
C LYS A 237 0.35 17.66 -21.62
N GLY A 238 0.47 16.32 -21.61
CA GLY A 238 -0.02 15.52 -20.51
C GLY A 238 0.84 15.66 -19.28
N ARG A 239 0.26 15.40 -18.12
CA ARG A 239 0.98 15.31 -16.85
C ARG A 239 0.25 14.37 -15.89
N HIS A 240 0.94 13.96 -14.85
CA HIS A 240 0.31 13.30 -13.70
C HIS A 240 -0.02 14.34 -12.63
N GLN A 241 -1.26 14.34 -12.16
CA GLN A 241 -1.67 15.11 -11.00
C GLN A 241 -1.64 14.21 -9.77
N TRP A 242 -0.93 14.65 -8.76
CA TRP A 242 -0.75 13.96 -7.49
C TRP A 242 -1.46 14.74 -6.40
N LEU A 243 -2.41 14.15 -5.72
CA LEU A 243 -2.98 14.66 -4.47
C LEU A 243 -2.26 13.97 -3.32
N ILE A 244 -1.58 14.76 -2.47
CA ILE A 244 -0.72 14.24 -1.40
C ILE A 244 -1.11 14.86 -0.07
N GLU A 245 -1.41 14.00 0.92
CA GLU A 245 -1.58 14.38 2.32
C GLU A 245 -0.26 14.20 3.05
N PHE A 246 0.33 15.28 3.51
CA PHE A 246 1.58 15.24 4.27
C PHE A 246 1.29 15.11 5.76
N TYR A 247 2.07 14.28 6.44
CA TYR A 247 2.21 14.28 7.88
C TYR A 247 3.22 15.36 8.31
N GLU A 248 4.35 15.43 7.61
CA GLU A 248 5.36 16.49 7.73
C GLU A 248 5.60 17.11 6.36
N MET A 249 5.39 18.41 6.27
CA MET A 249 5.55 19.15 5.01
C MET A 249 7.02 19.24 4.61
N PRO A 250 7.34 19.15 3.31
CA PRO A 250 8.66 19.52 2.82
C PRO A 250 8.86 21.03 2.91
N ASP A 251 10.11 21.48 2.97
CA ASP A 251 10.47 22.90 2.97
C ASP A 251 9.99 23.63 1.69
N SER A 252 9.92 22.91 0.56
CA SER A 252 9.48 23.45 -0.73
C SER A 252 8.74 22.38 -1.53
N ILE A 253 7.49 22.66 -1.90
CA ILE A 253 6.69 21.82 -2.80
C ILE A 253 7.30 21.80 -4.21
N GLU A 254 7.91 22.89 -4.66
CA GLU A 254 8.59 22.93 -5.96
C GLU A 254 9.78 21.98 -6.00
N GLN A 255 10.62 22.01 -4.96
CA GLN A 255 11.75 21.07 -4.84
C GLN A 255 11.28 19.63 -4.71
N PHE A 256 10.23 19.37 -3.93
CA PHE A 256 9.60 18.06 -3.82
C PHE A 256 9.12 17.55 -5.20
N THR A 257 8.50 18.43 -6.00
CA THR A 257 8.01 18.07 -7.34
C THR A 257 9.16 17.67 -8.27
N ILE A 258 10.26 18.41 -8.24
CA ILE A 258 11.46 18.13 -9.06
C ILE A 258 12.08 16.78 -8.64
N GLU A 259 12.23 16.54 -7.35
CA GLU A 259 12.79 15.28 -6.86
C GLU A 259 11.84 14.10 -7.13
N LEU A 260 10.51 14.28 -7.00
CA LEU A 260 9.54 13.24 -7.34
C LEU A 260 9.64 12.85 -8.82
N ASP A 261 9.71 13.84 -9.71
CA ASP A 261 9.87 13.59 -11.15
C ASP A 261 11.17 12.82 -11.46
N LYS A 262 12.26 13.22 -10.84
CA LYS A 262 13.57 12.57 -10.96
C LYS A 262 13.53 11.11 -10.48
N GLU A 263 12.94 10.88 -9.32
CA GLU A 263 12.82 9.52 -8.77
C GLU A 263 11.86 8.64 -9.59
N LEU A 264 10.76 9.19 -10.13
CA LEU A 264 9.89 8.50 -11.06
C LEU A 264 10.62 8.09 -12.34
N GLN A 265 11.45 8.97 -12.91
CA GLN A 265 12.30 8.66 -14.05
C GLN A 265 13.34 7.57 -13.74
N ALA A 266 13.90 7.58 -12.53
CA ALA A 266 14.88 6.57 -12.10
C ALA A 266 14.28 5.16 -11.95
N VAL A 267 13.00 5.06 -11.60
CA VAL A 267 12.32 3.76 -11.34
C VAL A 267 11.46 3.27 -12.49
N ASN A 268 11.22 4.09 -13.52
CA ASN A 268 10.39 3.74 -14.68
C ASN A 268 10.97 4.34 -15.97
N SER A 269 11.51 3.47 -16.83
CA SER A 269 12.15 3.87 -18.09
C SER A 269 11.15 4.44 -19.11
N ASP A 270 9.91 3.96 -19.11
CA ASP A 270 8.89 4.44 -20.03
C ASP A 270 8.43 5.84 -19.64
N TYR A 271 8.23 6.08 -18.34
CA TYR A 271 8.01 7.43 -17.83
C TYR A 271 9.18 8.36 -18.19
N ALA A 272 10.44 7.94 -17.94
CA ALA A 272 11.62 8.72 -18.29
C ALA A 272 11.65 9.08 -19.78
N SER A 273 11.30 8.14 -20.65
CA SER A 273 11.25 8.37 -22.11
C SER A 273 10.21 9.42 -22.50
N LYS A 274 9.04 9.42 -21.85
CA LYS A 274 7.95 10.40 -22.09
C LYS A 274 8.26 11.78 -21.52
N ARG A 275 9.06 11.83 -20.43
CA ARG A 275 9.56 13.08 -19.82
C ARG A 275 10.67 13.75 -20.63
N LYS A 276 11.39 12.98 -21.47
CA LYS A 276 12.54 13.49 -22.21
C LYS A 276 12.17 14.71 -23.07
N GLY A 277 12.81 15.83 -22.76
CA GLY A 277 12.56 17.10 -23.44
C GLY A 277 11.14 17.66 -23.28
N ASN A 278 10.38 17.18 -22.30
CA ASN A 278 8.96 17.54 -22.11
C ASN A 278 8.10 17.33 -23.38
N MET A 279 8.41 16.29 -24.16
CA MET A 279 7.73 16.09 -25.45
C MET A 279 6.28 15.62 -25.28
N VAL A 280 6.04 14.72 -24.34
CA VAL A 280 4.73 14.09 -24.09
C VAL A 280 4.19 14.45 -22.71
N LEU A 281 5.05 14.28 -21.68
CA LEU A 281 4.72 14.55 -20.29
C LEU A 281 5.46 15.79 -19.77
N GLU A 282 4.74 16.65 -19.06
CA GLU A 282 5.29 17.73 -18.26
C GLU A 282 5.64 17.26 -16.85
N LEU A 283 6.22 18.13 -16.02
CA LEU A 283 6.42 17.88 -14.59
C LEU A 283 5.09 17.48 -13.94
N PRO A 284 5.13 16.59 -12.93
CA PRO A 284 3.96 16.28 -12.13
C PRO A 284 3.37 17.54 -11.50
N GLU A 285 2.06 17.57 -11.39
CA GLU A 285 1.35 18.60 -10.65
C GLU A 285 1.07 18.07 -9.23
N ILE A 286 1.60 18.76 -8.21
CA ILE A 286 1.37 18.39 -6.82
C ILE A 286 0.29 19.27 -6.22
N VAL A 287 -0.79 18.64 -5.77
CA VAL A 287 -1.84 19.27 -4.97
C VAL A 287 -1.67 18.80 -3.53
N VAL A 288 -1.42 19.75 -2.64
CA VAL A 288 -1.33 19.45 -1.20
C VAL A 288 -2.75 19.25 -0.65
N SER A 289 -2.97 18.10 -0.06
CA SER A 289 -4.24 17.76 0.55
C SER A 289 -4.36 18.40 1.94
N LYS A 290 -5.57 18.87 2.27
CA LYS A 290 -5.90 19.19 3.67
C LYS A 290 -5.83 17.91 4.53
N PRO A 291 -5.52 18.03 5.81
CA PRO A 291 -5.57 16.88 6.72
C PRO A 291 -6.94 16.20 6.72
N LYS A 292 -6.95 14.87 6.69
CA LYS A 292 -8.14 14.01 6.69
C LYS A 292 -8.99 14.02 5.42
N THR A 293 -8.54 14.57 4.30
CA THR A 293 -9.25 14.51 3.02
C THR A 293 -9.52 13.05 2.60
N PHE A 294 -8.48 12.22 2.62
CA PHE A 294 -8.59 10.80 2.27
C PHE A 294 -9.46 10.02 3.26
N TYR A 295 -9.35 10.33 4.55
CA TYR A 295 -10.21 9.76 5.58
C TYR A 295 -11.68 10.12 5.35
N THR A 296 -11.98 11.39 5.08
CA THR A 296 -13.32 11.88 4.80
C THR A 296 -13.92 11.21 3.56
N TRP A 297 -13.11 11.02 2.51
CA TRP A 297 -13.53 10.31 1.32
C TRP A 297 -13.91 8.86 1.64
N LEU A 298 -13.08 8.12 2.38
CA LEU A 298 -13.38 6.75 2.81
C LEU A 298 -14.65 6.68 3.67
N LYS A 299 -14.85 7.64 4.57
CA LYS A 299 -16.04 7.73 5.44
C LYS A 299 -17.30 7.93 4.60
N ASN A 300 -17.29 8.88 3.67
CA ASN A 300 -18.44 9.21 2.81
C ASN A 300 -18.89 8.04 1.92
N TRP A 301 -18.00 7.12 1.61
CA TRP A 301 -18.28 5.94 0.79
C TRP A 301 -18.50 4.66 1.60
N GLU A 302 -18.70 4.78 2.93
CA GLU A 302 -18.85 3.64 3.84
C GLU A 302 -17.68 2.63 3.72
N LYS A 303 -16.50 3.13 3.35
CA LYS A 303 -15.29 2.34 3.08
C LYS A 303 -14.27 2.41 4.21
N LEU A 304 -14.66 2.92 5.39
CA LEU A 304 -13.82 2.88 6.58
C LEU A 304 -13.68 1.44 7.08
N GLY A 305 -12.46 1.00 7.23
CA GLY A 305 -12.14 -0.34 7.70
C GLY A 305 -11.13 -1.05 6.78
N GLY A 306 -10.42 -2.03 7.32
CA GLY A 306 -9.18 -2.59 6.78
C GLY A 306 -9.20 -3.21 5.38
N GLN A 307 -10.35 -3.31 4.71
CA GLN A 307 -10.44 -3.89 3.36
C GLN A 307 -10.50 -2.86 2.24
N HIS A 308 -10.76 -1.59 2.54
CA HIS A 308 -10.85 -0.55 1.53
C HIS A 308 -9.62 0.34 1.54
N LYS A 309 -9.02 0.51 0.38
CA LYS A 309 -7.79 1.27 0.18
C LYS A 309 -8.02 2.37 -0.83
N ILE A 310 -7.34 3.48 -0.63
CA ILE A 310 -7.23 4.51 -1.67
C ILE A 310 -6.45 3.94 -2.85
N PRO A 311 -6.98 3.98 -4.08
CA PRO A 311 -6.20 3.64 -5.25
C PRO A 311 -5.03 4.61 -5.38
N LYS A 312 -3.80 4.10 -5.31
CA LYS A 312 -2.58 4.94 -5.42
C LYS A 312 -2.42 5.55 -6.79
N LEU A 313 -2.76 4.79 -7.82
CA LEU A 313 -2.74 5.23 -9.22
C LEU A 313 -4.06 4.87 -9.87
N CYS A 314 -4.62 5.80 -10.61
CA CYS A 314 -5.85 5.63 -11.40
C CYS A 314 -5.59 6.03 -12.85
N ASN A 315 -5.98 5.19 -13.80
CA ASN A 315 -5.89 5.53 -15.23
C ASN A 315 -7.04 6.45 -15.68
N ASP A 316 -8.04 6.66 -14.82
CA ASP A 316 -9.10 7.66 -14.94
C ASP A 316 -9.02 8.69 -13.82
N ARG A 317 -9.87 9.70 -13.85
CA ARG A 317 -9.86 10.80 -12.89
C ARG A 317 -10.97 10.72 -11.84
N ILE A 318 -11.78 9.68 -11.83
CA ILE A 318 -12.98 9.60 -10.97
C ILE A 318 -12.63 9.76 -9.49
N THR A 319 -11.65 9.00 -9.02
CA THR A 319 -11.26 9.03 -7.60
C THR A 319 -10.61 10.35 -7.21
N ILE A 320 -9.67 10.85 -8.03
CA ILE A 320 -8.95 12.09 -7.70
C ILE A 320 -9.89 13.30 -7.72
N GLU A 321 -10.85 13.38 -8.65
CA GLU A 321 -11.84 14.47 -8.70
C GLU A 321 -12.75 14.48 -7.45
N GLN A 322 -13.15 13.31 -6.98
CA GLN A 322 -13.92 13.22 -5.74
C GLN A 322 -13.12 13.71 -4.53
N LEU A 323 -11.84 13.34 -4.44
CA LEU A 323 -10.94 13.77 -3.39
C LEU A 323 -10.64 15.27 -3.48
N LEU A 324 -10.40 15.80 -4.69
CA LEU A 324 -10.18 17.24 -4.91
C LEU A 324 -11.40 18.07 -4.49
N LYS A 325 -12.61 17.57 -4.75
CA LYS A 325 -13.83 18.23 -4.29
C LYS A 325 -13.87 18.36 -2.76
N ILE A 326 -13.59 17.27 -2.04
CA ILE A 326 -13.52 17.27 -0.56
C ILE A 326 -12.38 18.18 -0.08
N ASN A 327 -11.27 18.20 -0.78
CA ASN A 327 -10.11 19.04 -0.44
C ASN A 327 -10.43 20.54 -0.56
N ASN A 328 -11.33 20.93 -1.45
CA ASN A 328 -11.72 22.31 -1.68
C ASN A 328 -12.88 22.80 -0.79
N GLU A 329 -13.60 21.89 -0.16
CA GLU A 329 -14.59 22.18 0.89
C GLU A 329 -13.90 22.52 2.22
#